data_8940c99bb69f4e325648af0578955397
#
_entry.id   8940c99bb69f4e325648af0578955397
#
_cell.length_a   1.000
_cell.length_b   1.000
_cell.length_c   1.000
_cell.angle_alpha   90.00
_cell.angle_beta   90.00
_cell.angle_gamma   90.00
#
_symmetry.space_group_name_H-M   'P 1'
#
loop_
_entity.id
_entity.type
_entity.pdbx_description
1 polymer ?
#
loop_
_entity_poly.entity_id
_entity_poly.type
_entity_poly.pdbx_seq_one_letter_code
_entity_poly.pdbx_strand_id
1 'polypeptide(L)'
;MKLKIHKKDRVMVIAGKDRGKVGEVIRIDPDKMRIVVGKVNMVARHKKARGAGDPGGIHRMEAAVAYSNVMLMCPKCEKPIRPKSDRLATGENIRLCRKCGEAIL
;
A
#
# COMPACT_ATOMS: atom_id res chain seq x y z
N MET A 1 7.78 14.88 -3.06
CA MET A 1 6.53 14.73 -2.31
C MET A 1 6.66 13.60 -1.31
N LYS A 2 6.32 13.85 -0.06
CA LYS A 2 6.39 12.81 0.96
C LYS A 2 5.17 11.90 0.87
N LEU A 3 5.41 10.60 0.85
CA LEU A 3 4.34 9.62 0.95
C LEU A 3 3.88 9.50 2.41
N LYS A 4 2.57 9.49 2.60
CA LYS A 4 1.95 9.36 3.93
C LYS A 4 1.55 7.93 4.25
N ILE A 5 1.91 6.98 3.39
CA ILE A 5 1.67 5.56 3.56
C ILE A 5 3.01 4.87 3.78
N HIS A 6 3.07 3.96 4.73
CA HIS A 6 4.28 3.22 5.08
C HIS A 6 4.06 1.73 4.90
N LYS A 7 5.16 0.96 4.93
CA LYS A 7 5.07 -0.50 4.96
C LYS A 7 4.22 -0.96 6.14
N LYS A 8 3.48 -2.05 5.94
CA LYS A 8 2.57 -2.66 6.91
C LYS A 8 1.30 -1.86 7.19
N ASP A 9 1.12 -0.71 6.56
CA ASP A 9 -0.15 0.01 6.65
C ASP A 9 -1.23 -0.75 5.89
N ARG A 10 -2.45 -0.71 6.40
CA ARG A 10 -3.62 -1.19 5.67
C ARG A 10 -4.15 -0.09 4.78
N VAL A 11 -4.38 -0.43 3.54
CA VAL A 11 -4.89 0.52 2.54
C VAL A 11 -6.06 -0.09 1.78
N MET A 12 -6.92 0.77 1.23
CA MET A 12 -8.00 0.37 0.34
C MET A 12 -7.71 0.89 -1.05
N VAL A 13 -7.89 0.04 -2.06
CA VAL A 13 -7.81 0.45 -3.46
C VAL A 13 -9.09 1.16 -3.83
N ILE A 14 -8.97 2.39 -4.34
CA ILE A 14 -10.13 3.24 -4.65
C ILE A 14 -10.41 3.36 -6.14
N ALA A 15 -9.51 2.87 -6.99
CA ALA A 15 -9.66 2.95 -8.44
C ALA A 15 -9.00 1.75 -9.11
N GLY A 16 -9.46 1.40 -10.32
CA GLY A 16 -8.92 0.30 -11.11
C GLY A 16 -9.69 -0.99 -10.90
N LYS A 17 -9.13 -2.10 -11.41
CA LYS A 17 -9.79 -3.41 -11.39
C LYS A 17 -10.01 -3.98 -9.99
N ASP A 18 -9.20 -3.57 -9.01
CA ASP A 18 -9.26 -4.07 -7.64
C ASP A 18 -9.95 -3.09 -6.69
N ARG A 19 -10.69 -2.15 -7.22
CA ARG A 19 -11.42 -1.16 -6.44
C ARG A 19 -12.22 -1.81 -5.30
N GLY A 20 -12.06 -1.27 -4.10
CA GLY A 20 -12.75 -1.77 -2.91
C GLY A 20 -12.00 -2.83 -2.13
N LYS A 21 -10.90 -3.36 -2.67
CA LYS A 21 -10.08 -4.34 -1.94
C LYS A 21 -9.21 -3.64 -0.90
N VAL A 22 -9.06 -4.30 0.23
CA VAL A 22 -8.21 -3.83 1.34
C VAL A 22 -7.05 -4.80 1.49
N GLY A 23 -5.87 -4.27 1.70
CA GLY A 23 -4.69 -5.10 1.90
C GLY A 23 -3.61 -4.36 2.67
N GLU A 24 -2.55 -5.09 3.01
CA GLU A 24 -1.40 -4.54 3.72
C GLU A 24 -0.31 -4.16 2.72
N VAL A 25 0.32 -3.01 2.94
CA VAL A 25 1.42 -2.53 2.11
C VAL A 25 2.64 -3.40 2.33
N ILE A 26 3.12 -4.03 1.26
CA ILE A 26 4.31 -4.88 1.28
C ILE A 26 5.56 -4.06 1.00
N ARG A 27 5.48 -3.19 0.01
CA ARG A 27 6.63 -2.41 -0.46
C ARG A 27 6.17 -1.07 -1.03
N ILE A 28 7.01 -0.07 -0.90
CA ILE A 28 6.77 1.27 -1.44
C ILE A 28 7.93 1.65 -2.33
N ASP A 29 7.62 2.22 -3.49
CA ASP A 29 8.59 2.83 -4.39
C ASP A 29 8.29 4.32 -4.48
N PRO A 30 8.93 5.16 -3.65
CA PRO A 30 8.62 6.58 -3.62
C PRO A 30 9.04 7.33 -4.88
N ASP A 31 10.07 6.85 -5.57
CA ASP A 31 10.54 7.51 -6.79
C ASP A 31 9.52 7.41 -7.92
N LYS A 32 8.83 6.29 -8.01
CA LYS A 32 7.80 6.04 -9.03
C LYS A 32 6.39 6.31 -8.51
N MET A 33 6.24 6.69 -7.26
CA MET A 33 4.94 6.90 -6.61
C MET A 33 4.04 5.67 -6.75
N ARG A 34 4.59 4.49 -6.47
CA ARG A 34 3.89 3.21 -6.57
C ARG A 34 4.01 2.41 -5.29
N ILE A 35 3.00 1.60 -5.04
CA ILE A 35 2.89 0.79 -3.82
C ILE A 35 2.51 -0.63 -4.21
N VAL A 36 3.16 -1.61 -3.60
CA VAL A 36 2.77 -3.02 -3.71
C VAL A 36 1.93 -3.38 -2.50
N VAL A 37 0.70 -3.81 -2.74
CA VAL A 37 -0.27 -4.17 -1.69
C VAL A 37 -0.54 -5.66 -1.76
N GLY A 38 -0.59 -6.31 -0.61
CA GLY A 38 -0.82 -7.75 -0.52
C GLY A 38 -2.15 -8.17 -1.15
N LYS A 39 -2.11 -9.19 -2.00
CA LYS A 39 -3.27 -9.76 -2.70
C LYS A 39 -4.04 -8.78 -3.58
N VAL A 40 -3.42 -7.66 -3.92
CA VAL A 40 -4.01 -6.64 -4.80
C VAL A 40 -3.18 -6.55 -6.07
N ASN A 41 -3.86 -6.30 -7.19
CA ASN A 41 -3.26 -6.21 -8.52
C ASN A 41 -2.42 -7.44 -8.86
N MET A 42 -2.99 -8.60 -8.60
CA MET A 42 -2.33 -9.88 -8.88
C MET A 42 -2.17 -10.07 -10.38
N VAL A 43 -0.96 -10.42 -10.79
CA VAL A 43 -0.64 -10.71 -12.18
C VAL A 43 0.03 -12.07 -12.27
N ALA A 44 -0.22 -12.77 -13.39
CA ALA A 44 0.44 -14.02 -13.70
C ALA A 44 1.62 -13.72 -14.60
N ARG A 45 2.80 -14.21 -14.24
CA ARG A 45 3.99 -14.06 -15.05
C ARG A 45 4.59 -15.40 -15.38
N HIS A 46 4.95 -15.58 -16.65
CA HIS A 46 5.70 -16.74 -17.08
C HIS A 46 7.17 -16.53 -16.75
N LYS A 47 7.76 -17.51 -16.07
CA LYS A 47 9.19 -17.52 -15.81
C LYS A 47 9.83 -18.73 -16.51
N LYS A 48 10.94 -18.49 -17.20
CA LYS A 48 11.72 -19.56 -17.78
C LYS A 48 12.48 -20.31 -16.69
N ALA A 49 12.69 -21.62 -16.88
CA ALA A 49 13.55 -22.39 -16.02
C ALA A 49 14.99 -21.84 -16.07
N ARG A 50 15.61 -21.67 -14.91
CA ARG A 50 16.95 -21.08 -14.79
C ARG A 50 17.98 -22.06 -14.26
N GLY A 51 17.80 -23.32 -14.50
CA GLY A 51 18.74 -24.34 -14.04
C GLY A 51 18.02 -25.55 -13.48
N ALA A 52 18.79 -26.51 -13.00
CA ALA A 52 18.29 -27.82 -12.61
C ALA A 52 17.27 -27.79 -11.46
N GLY A 53 17.31 -26.80 -10.61
CA GLY A 53 16.39 -26.68 -9.50
C GLY A 53 15.21 -25.73 -9.70
N ASP A 54 15.12 -25.11 -10.90
CA ASP A 54 14.10 -24.11 -11.21
C ASP A 54 13.19 -24.61 -12.33
N PRO A 55 11.98 -25.10 -12.02
CA PRO A 55 11.10 -25.64 -13.07
C PRO A 55 10.50 -24.56 -13.97
N GLY A 56 10.64 -23.26 -13.64
CA GLY A 56 9.94 -22.20 -14.35
C GLY A 56 8.43 -22.27 -14.11
N GLY A 57 7.66 -21.78 -15.06
CA GLY A 57 6.20 -21.85 -15.03
C GLY A 57 5.53 -20.51 -14.82
N ILE A 58 4.25 -20.55 -14.38
CA ILE A 58 3.44 -19.37 -14.16
C ILE A 58 3.46 -19.03 -12.66
N HIS A 59 3.89 -17.82 -12.37
CA HIS A 59 3.91 -17.30 -10.99
C HIS A 59 2.92 -16.17 -10.85
N ARG A 60 2.11 -16.22 -9.79
CA ARG A 60 1.24 -15.10 -9.42
C ARG A 60 1.95 -14.23 -8.41
N MET A 61 1.96 -12.94 -8.67
CA MET A 61 2.60 -11.98 -7.79
C MET A 61 1.86 -10.66 -7.83
N GLU A 62 2.01 -9.89 -6.76
CA GLU A 62 1.42 -8.56 -6.68
C GLU A 62 2.22 -7.59 -7.56
N ALA A 63 1.53 -6.88 -8.43
CA ALA A 63 2.13 -5.78 -9.18
C ALA A 63 1.89 -4.47 -8.43
N ALA A 64 2.73 -3.48 -8.69
CA ALA A 64 2.61 -2.18 -8.05
C ALA A 64 1.36 -1.43 -8.55
N VAL A 65 0.71 -0.71 -7.65
CA VAL A 65 -0.39 0.20 -7.98
C VAL A 65 0.04 1.64 -7.74
N ALA A 66 -0.58 2.57 -8.48
CA ALA A 66 -0.26 3.99 -8.31
C ALA A 66 -0.66 4.45 -6.90
N TYR A 67 0.16 5.28 -6.29
CA TYR A 67 -0.10 5.85 -4.96
C TYR A 67 -1.46 6.53 -4.88
N SER A 68 -1.85 7.24 -5.94
CA SER A 68 -3.13 7.95 -6.01
C SER A 68 -4.34 7.03 -6.04
N ASN A 69 -4.14 5.73 -6.31
CA ASN A 69 -5.23 4.75 -6.40
C ASN A 69 -5.51 4.05 -5.08
N VAL A 70 -4.84 4.43 -4.01
CA VAL A 70 -5.03 3.82 -2.68
C VAL A 70 -5.26 4.91 -1.64
N MET A 71 -5.97 4.55 -0.57
CA MET A 71 -6.16 5.39 0.60
C MET A 71 -5.84 4.59 1.86
N LEU A 72 -5.26 5.26 2.84
CA LEU A 72 -4.95 4.64 4.13
C LEU A 72 -6.24 4.29 4.88
N MET A 73 -6.29 3.09 5.44
CA MET A 73 -7.38 2.70 6.33
C MET A 73 -7.08 3.13 7.76
N CYS A 74 -7.96 3.92 8.32
CA CYS A 74 -7.83 4.31 9.73
C CYS A 74 -8.16 3.10 10.62
N PRO A 75 -7.25 2.71 11.54
CA PRO A 75 -7.51 1.55 12.40
C PRO A 75 -8.63 1.78 13.42
N LYS A 76 -8.99 3.03 13.69
CA LYS A 76 -10.07 3.35 14.63
C LYS A 76 -11.43 3.43 13.95
N CYS A 77 -11.56 4.22 12.90
CA CYS A 77 -12.85 4.35 12.22
C CYS A 77 -13.05 3.35 11.08
N GLU A 78 -12.06 2.56 10.74
CA GLU A 78 -12.11 1.50 9.72
C GLU A 78 -12.63 2.00 8.36
N LYS A 79 -12.29 3.25 8.02
CA LYS A 79 -12.68 3.88 6.76
C LYS A 79 -11.46 4.31 5.99
N PRO A 80 -11.51 4.31 4.65
CA PRO A 80 -10.43 4.87 3.87
C PRO A 80 -10.34 6.38 4.07
N ILE A 81 -9.15 6.86 4.41
CA ILE A 81 -8.91 8.28 4.66
C ILE A 81 -7.58 8.70 4.05
N ARG A 82 -7.44 10.00 3.81
CA ARG A 82 -6.14 10.59 3.52
C ARG A 82 -5.60 11.19 4.80
N PRO A 83 -4.47 10.68 5.32
CA PRO A 83 -3.98 11.13 6.61
C PRO A 83 -3.53 12.59 6.57
N LYS A 84 -3.75 13.26 7.66
CA LYS A 84 -3.25 14.61 7.91
C LYS A 84 -1.91 14.49 8.63
N SER A 85 -0.94 15.29 8.25
CA SER A 85 0.34 15.35 8.94
C SER A 85 0.28 16.39 10.04
N ASP A 86 0.84 16.08 11.19
CA ASP A 86 0.99 17.01 12.30
C ASP A 86 2.35 16.79 12.94
N ARG A 87 2.74 17.70 13.81
CA ARG A 87 4.04 17.63 14.49
C ARG A 87 3.82 17.63 16.00
N LEU A 88 4.42 16.66 16.67
CA LEU A 88 4.41 16.60 18.12
C LEU A 88 5.30 17.70 18.73
N ALA A 89 5.07 17.99 20.02
CA ALA A 89 5.91 18.94 20.74
C ALA A 89 7.40 18.55 20.74
N THR A 90 7.70 17.27 20.59
CA THR A 90 9.07 16.75 20.48
C THR A 90 9.70 16.99 19.10
N GLY A 91 8.93 17.49 18.13
CA GLY A 91 9.40 17.72 16.77
C GLY A 91 9.16 16.56 15.81
N GLU A 92 8.65 15.43 16.28
CA GLU A 92 8.36 14.29 15.45
C GLU A 92 7.08 14.50 14.63
N ASN A 93 7.12 14.03 13.36
CA ASN A 93 5.94 14.06 12.51
C ASN A 93 5.04 12.86 12.81
N ILE A 94 3.74 13.10 12.91
CA ILE A 94 2.75 12.05 13.07
C ILE A 94 1.67 12.16 12.00
N ARG A 95 0.98 11.06 11.78
CA ARG A 95 -0.18 11.02 10.89
C ARG A 95 -1.44 10.98 11.74
N LEU A 96 -2.42 11.78 11.34
CA LEU A 96 -3.72 11.83 12.00
C LEU A 96 -4.83 11.48 11.03
N CYS A 97 -5.85 10.79 11.51
CA CYS A 97 -7.06 10.57 10.76
C CYS A 97 -7.85 11.86 10.67
N ARG A 98 -8.21 12.27 9.44
CA ARG A 98 -9.01 13.50 9.24
C ARG A 98 -10.43 13.38 9.76
N LYS A 99 -10.93 12.16 9.93
CA LYS A 99 -12.33 11.92 10.34
C LYS A 99 -12.49 11.78 11.85
N CYS A 100 -11.62 11.01 12.49
CA CYS A 100 -11.73 10.76 13.92
C CYS A 100 -10.65 11.46 14.78
N GLY A 101 -9.62 12.02 14.13
CA GLY A 101 -8.55 12.73 14.84
C GLY A 101 -7.54 11.84 15.55
N GLU A 102 -7.64 10.51 15.42
CA GLU A 102 -6.73 9.59 16.07
C GLU A 102 -5.37 9.55 15.37
N ALA A 103 -4.31 9.37 16.15
CA ALA A 103 -2.97 9.20 15.61
C ALA A 103 -2.86 7.83 14.94
N ILE A 104 -2.22 7.80 13.79
CA ILE A 104 -1.95 6.57 13.03
C ILE A 104 -0.47 6.25 13.17
N LEU A 105 -0.19 5.17 13.83
CA LEU A 105 1.19 4.73 14.09
C LEU A 105 1.76 3.87 12.97
#